data_8e11eb253d23c5bd3b23bcd65d856aa9
#
_entry.id   8e11eb253d23c5bd3b23bcd65d856aa9
#
_cell.length_a   1.000
_cell.length_b   1.000
_cell.length_c   1.000
_cell.angle_alpha   90.00
_cell.angle_beta   90.00
_cell.angle_gamma   90.00
#
_symmetry.space_group_name_H-M   'P 1'
#
loop_
_entity.id
_entity.type
_entity.pdbx_description
1 polymer ?
#
loop_
_entity_poly.entity_id
_entity_poly.type
_entity_poly.pdbx_seq_one_letter_code
_entity_poly.pdbx_strand_id
1 'polypeptide(L)'
;MIDFSNLESYTENNRIEVKKAQGTLPNSIWETYSSFANTLGGIILLGVAETKNKSLVPIGLSDPEKLIKDFWYIINNQNKININILTSSDVFIQEINGKSIVVINVPRAQRFYKPVYINGNPVSGTYRRNGEGDYHVNNEELKEMYREANVKAQDIMIIEAMDTSLLCSDSINSYRQRMKLSRPGHIWEGLSDEVFLMKLGAAGIGADGKIHPTAAGLLMFGYESDIVRKFPNYFLDYREDYDNSTRWTDRIQSSSGDWSGNVYDFYFRVYNKLQQDIKVPFKLEGNMRIDDTPVHMAIREALANCIINADYYGRQGLVVIKTKDSILLSNPGDFRIELDAAKSGGYSDPRNSTLMKMFNLIDIGERAGSGIPSIYYIWEKQGLNEPYFRQSFEPNRITLVLPITKDDDKKSAIKIGDKKSAIKSAKIDRIIEYLTDHAEAKASELAEYSGLKASRVRDYLKFLVEEGTVTAEGSNRNRIYKLKS
;
A
#
# COMPACT_ATOMS: atom_id res chain seq x y z
N MET A 1 -15.28 -3.97 -14.05
CA MET A 1 -15.46 -4.28 -15.50
C MET A 1 -15.97 -3.01 -16.17
N ILE A 2 -15.45 -2.64 -17.37
CA ILE A 2 -15.95 -1.45 -18.08
C ILE A 2 -17.33 -1.76 -18.63
N ASP A 3 -18.26 -0.81 -18.43
CA ASP A 3 -19.57 -0.83 -19.08
C ASP A 3 -19.43 -0.17 -20.46
N PHE A 4 -19.34 -0.98 -21.50
CA PHE A 4 -19.20 -0.51 -22.88
C PHE A 4 -20.46 0.20 -23.43
N SER A 5 -21.62 0.02 -22.78
CA SER A 5 -22.85 0.74 -23.16
C SER A 5 -22.80 2.23 -22.75
N ASN A 6 -21.93 2.57 -21.80
CA ASN A 6 -21.78 3.92 -21.27
C ASN A 6 -20.29 4.38 -21.26
N LEU A 7 -19.58 4.12 -22.36
CA LEU A 7 -18.13 4.40 -22.47
C LEU A 7 -17.81 5.90 -22.27
N GLU A 8 -18.71 6.79 -22.63
CA GLU A 8 -18.56 8.25 -22.50
C GLU A 8 -18.45 8.72 -21.03
N SER A 9 -18.89 7.91 -20.06
CA SER A 9 -18.75 8.22 -18.63
C SER A 9 -17.35 7.95 -18.08
N TYR A 10 -16.48 7.28 -18.85
CA TYR A 10 -15.11 6.98 -18.46
C TYR A 10 -14.12 7.99 -19.01
N THR A 11 -12.99 8.09 -18.33
CA THR A 11 -11.82 8.89 -18.72
C THR A 11 -10.58 8.02 -18.70
N GLU A 12 -9.53 8.41 -19.41
CA GLU A 12 -8.21 7.80 -19.19
C GLU A 12 -7.79 7.94 -17.73
N ASN A 13 -7.12 6.93 -17.22
CA ASN A 13 -6.66 6.88 -15.84
C ASN A 13 -5.53 5.84 -15.68
N ASN A 14 -5.23 5.47 -14.43
CA ASN A 14 -4.20 4.47 -14.15
C ASN A 14 -4.56 3.03 -14.59
N ARG A 15 -5.75 2.78 -15.12
CA ARG A 15 -6.22 1.46 -15.62
C ARG A 15 -6.90 1.49 -17.00
N ILE A 16 -7.08 2.65 -17.58
CA ILE A 16 -7.73 2.80 -18.89
C ILE A 16 -6.85 3.67 -19.78
N GLU A 17 -6.54 3.18 -20.95
CA GLU A 17 -5.83 3.89 -22.00
C GLU A 17 -6.59 3.75 -23.31
N VAL A 18 -6.72 4.82 -24.09
CA VAL A 18 -7.36 4.80 -25.39
C VAL A 18 -6.42 5.20 -26.50
N LYS A 19 -6.55 4.56 -27.66
CA LYS A 19 -5.76 4.82 -28.86
C LYS A 19 -6.67 4.85 -30.08
N LYS A 20 -6.53 5.85 -30.92
CA LYS A 20 -7.31 5.95 -32.17
C LYS A 20 -7.03 4.80 -33.12
N ALA A 21 -5.79 4.37 -33.25
CA ALA A 21 -5.31 3.19 -34.01
C ALA A 21 -5.90 3.05 -35.43
N GLN A 22 -6.13 4.16 -36.13
CA GLN A 22 -6.70 4.15 -37.47
C GLN A 22 -5.66 3.65 -38.50
N GLY A 23 -5.71 2.35 -38.80
CA GLY A 23 -4.90 1.70 -39.82
C GLY A 23 -3.69 0.89 -39.34
N THR A 24 -3.01 1.29 -38.26
CA THR A 24 -1.84 0.57 -37.71
C THR A 24 -1.80 0.65 -36.18
N LEU A 25 -1.10 -0.30 -35.56
CA LEU A 25 -0.84 -0.28 -34.12
C LEU A 25 0.06 0.90 -33.75
N PRO A 26 -0.34 1.77 -32.82
CA PRO A 26 0.51 2.83 -32.33
C PRO A 26 1.73 2.27 -31.59
N ASN A 27 2.93 2.81 -31.84
CA ASN A 27 4.15 2.33 -31.16
C ASN A 27 4.08 2.46 -29.64
N SER A 28 3.38 3.49 -29.11
CA SER A 28 3.20 3.70 -27.68
C SER A 28 2.34 2.64 -26.98
N ILE A 29 1.67 1.75 -27.72
CA ILE A 29 0.91 0.64 -27.10
C ILE A 29 1.81 -0.28 -26.26
N TRP A 30 3.08 -0.42 -26.64
CA TRP A 30 4.04 -1.30 -25.96
C TRP A 30 4.54 -0.71 -24.64
N GLU A 31 4.66 0.61 -24.57
CA GLU A 31 4.94 1.34 -23.32
C GLU A 31 3.79 1.17 -22.34
N THR A 32 2.55 1.32 -22.82
CA THR A 32 1.34 1.10 -22.04
C THR A 32 1.19 -0.36 -21.60
N TYR A 33 1.48 -1.34 -22.49
CA TYR A 33 1.50 -2.75 -22.13
C TYR A 33 2.49 -3.03 -20.99
N SER A 34 3.74 -2.54 -21.11
CA SER A 34 4.76 -2.67 -20.08
C SER A 34 4.30 -2.02 -18.78
N SER A 35 3.77 -0.80 -18.83
CA SER A 35 3.37 -0.06 -17.64
C SER A 35 2.20 -0.71 -16.90
N PHE A 36 1.18 -1.18 -17.62
CA PHE A 36 0.05 -1.89 -17.02
C PHE A 36 0.50 -3.22 -16.42
N ALA A 37 1.27 -4.02 -17.15
CA ALA A 37 1.80 -5.28 -16.65
C ALA A 37 2.63 -5.12 -15.37
N ASN A 38 3.45 -4.08 -15.30
CA ASN A 38 4.31 -3.83 -14.13
C ASN A 38 3.57 -3.19 -12.95
N THR A 39 2.40 -2.59 -13.17
CA THR A 39 1.69 -1.84 -12.12
C THR A 39 0.44 -2.58 -11.63
N LEU A 40 -0.73 -2.17 -12.05
CA LEU A 40 -2.02 -2.69 -11.57
C LEU A 40 -2.80 -3.49 -12.62
N GLY A 41 -2.23 -3.67 -13.80
CA GLY A 41 -3.01 -4.06 -14.96
C GLY A 41 -3.87 -2.91 -15.48
N GLY A 42 -4.57 -3.15 -16.59
CA GLY A 42 -5.45 -2.14 -17.19
C GLY A 42 -6.05 -2.61 -18.49
N ILE A 43 -6.79 -1.74 -19.13
CA ILE A 43 -7.49 -1.99 -20.38
C ILE A 43 -7.04 -0.96 -21.41
N ILE A 44 -6.60 -1.44 -22.57
CA ILE A 44 -6.27 -0.61 -23.72
C ILE A 44 -7.41 -0.73 -24.73
N LEU A 45 -7.97 0.39 -25.16
CA LEU A 45 -9.06 0.47 -26.14
C LEU A 45 -8.53 1.05 -27.46
N LEU A 46 -8.54 0.26 -28.52
CA LEU A 46 -8.17 0.72 -29.87
C LEU A 46 -9.44 1.08 -30.66
N GLY A 47 -9.41 2.16 -31.40
CA GLY A 47 -10.58 2.69 -32.10
C GLY A 47 -11.44 3.62 -31.23
N VAL A 48 -10.86 4.13 -30.15
CA VAL A 48 -11.50 5.08 -29.23
C VAL A 48 -10.67 6.38 -29.19
N ALA A 49 -11.34 7.49 -29.08
CA ALA A 49 -10.72 8.80 -28.93
C ALA A 49 -11.17 9.48 -27.63
N GLU A 50 -10.27 10.17 -26.97
CA GLU A 50 -10.61 11.11 -25.90
C GLU A 50 -11.03 12.45 -26.48
N THR A 51 -12.14 12.99 -26.01
CA THR A 51 -12.64 14.32 -26.37
C THR A 51 -11.94 15.42 -25.57
N LYS A 52 -12.18 16.67 -25.97
CA LYS A 52 -11.69 17.84 -25.19
C LYS A 52 -12.19 17.87 -23.74
N ASN A 53 -13.34 17.26 -23.49
CA ASN A 53 -13.95 17.14 -22.16
C ASN A 53 -13.54 15.85 -21.42
N LYS A 54 -12.49 15.16 -21.89
CA LYS A 54 -11.95 13.90 -21.34
C LYS A 54 -12.91 12.71 -21.42
N SER A 55 -14.06 12.78 -22.07
CA SER A 55 -14.93 11.62 -22.29
C SER A 55 -14.43 10.75 -23.44
N LEU A 56 -14.65 9.43 -23.33
CA LEU A 56 -14.18 8.44 -24.29
C LEU A 56 -15.26 8.18 -25.35
N VAL A 57 -14.93 8.39 -26.63
CA VAL A 57 -15.88 8.22 -27.74
C VAL A 57 -15.34 7.17 -28.73
N PRO A 58 -16.14 6.11 -29.06
CA PRO A 58 -15.75 5.15 -30.06
C PRO A 58 -15.75 5.81 -31.44
N ILE A 59 -14.61 5.74 -32.14
CA ILE A 59 -14.46 6.21 -33.52
C ILE A 59 -14.54 5.06 -34.52
N GLY A 60 -14.28 3.83 -34.06
CA GLY A 60 -14.29 2.61 -34.85
C GLY A 60 -12.96 2.35 -35.58
N LEU A 61 -12.79 1.10 -35.97
CA LEU A 61 -11.65 0.58 -36.74
C LEU A 61 -12.11 0.05 -38.06
N SER A 62 -11.32 0.24 -39.12
CA SER A 62 -11.64 -0.25 -40.46
C SER A 62 -11.38 -1.76 -40.62
N ASP A 63 -10.36 -2.28 -39.92
CA ASP A 63 -9.98 -3.70 -39.96
C ASP A 63 -9.46 -4.14 -38.58
N PRO A 64 -10.37 -4.41 -37.62
CA PRO A 64 -9.99 -4.80 -36.25
C PRO A 64 -9.31 -6.17 -36.19
N GLU A 65 -9.67 -7.11 -37.10
CA GLU A 65 -9.07 -8.45 -37.16
C GLU A 65 -7.60 -8.40 -37.54
N LYS A 66 -7.26 -7.57 -38.53
CA LYS A 66 -5.88 -7.34 -38.93
C LYS A 66 -5.07 -6.73 -37.77
N LEU A 67 -5.61 -5.73 -37.06
CA LEU A 67 -4.94 -5.14 -35.93
C LEU A 67 -4.68 -6.15 -34.79
N ILE A 68 -5.61 -7.05 -34.51
CA ILE A 68 -5.42 -8.15 -33.54
C ILE A 68 -4.32 -9.09 -34.02
N LYS A 69 -4.29 -9.45 -35.29
CA LYS A 69 -3.25 -10.33 -35.88
C LYS A 69 -1.86 -9.66 -35.75
N ASP A 70 -1.75 -8.39 -36.12
CA ASP A 70 -0.51 -7.62 -36.00
C ASP A 70 -0.06 -7.48 -34.56
N PHE A 71 -1.01 -7.25 -33.61
CA PHE A 71 -0.74 -7.21 -32.19
C PHE A 71 -0.13 -8.53 -31.69
N TRP A 72 -0.76 -9.67 -31.98
CA TRP A 72 -0.26 -10.98 -31.58
C TRP A 72 1.09 -11.32 -32.20
N TYR A 73 1.34 -10.89 -33.42
CA TYR A 73 2.63 -11.09 -34.10
C TYR A 73 3.75 -10.31 -33.33
N ILE A 74 3.49 -9.08 -32.93
CA ILE A 74 4.50 -8.24 -32.31
C ILE A 74 4.71 -8.60 -30.82
N ILE A 75 3.65 -8.88 -30.07
CA ILE A 75 3.78 -9.19 -28.63
C ILE A 75 4.55 -10.50 -28.39
N ASN A 76 4.49 -11.43 -29.33
CA ASN A 76 5.24 -12.69 -29.27
C ASN A 76 6.67 -12.57 -29.82
N ASN A 77 7.08 -11.40 -30.30
CA ASN A 77 8.46 -11.15 -30.70
C ASN A 77 9.29 -10.74 -29.48
N GLN A 78 10.13 -11.65 -28.97
CA GLN A 78 10.97 -11.44 -27.80
C GLN A 78 11.97 -10.27 -27.93
N ASN A 79 12.34 -9.85 -29.14
CA ASN A 79 13.15 -8.65 -29.35
C ASN A 79 12.35 -7.36 -29.12
N LYS A 80 11.02 -7.44 -29.20
CA LYS A 80 10.12 -6.30 -28.99
C LYS A 80 9.56 -6.29 -27.56
N ILE A 81 9.06 -7.42 -27.09
CA ILE A 81 8.47 -7.61 -25.75
C ILE A 81 9.14 -8.83 -25.13
N ASN A 82 9.75 -8.68 -23.96
CA ASN A 82 10.47 -9.78 -23.30
C ASN A 82 9.56 -10.95 -22.91
N ILE A 83 8.29 -10.69 -22.61
CA ILE A 83 7.32 -11.71 -22.23
C ILE A 83 5.88 -11.28 -22.60
N ASN A 84 5.14 -12.22 -23.16
CA ASN A 84 3.69 -12.10 -23.35
C ASN A 84 2.97 -12.75 -22.16
N ILE A 85 2.14 -11.97 -21.45
CA ILE A 85 1.34 -12.44 -20.31
C ILE A 85 -0.15 -12.55 -20.63
N LEU A 86 -0.55 -12.27 -21.89
CA LEU A 86 -1.93 -12.32 -22.34
C LEU A 86 -2.33 -13.71 -22.80
N THR A 87 -3.60 -14.00 -22.64
CA THR A 87 -4.29 -15.14 -23.23
C THR A 87 -5.17 -14.70 -24.41
N SER A 88 -5.65 -15.62 -25.22
CA SER A 88 -6.51 -15.29 -26.36
C SER A 88 -7.82 -14.60 -25.95
N SER A 89 -8.29 -14.80 -24.72
CA SER A 89 -9.50 -14.15 -24.19
C SER A 89 -9.28 -12.70 -23.77
N ASP A 90 -8.03 -12.26 -23.66
CA ASP A 90 -7.70 -10.89 -23.23
C ASP A 90 -7.76 -9.87 -24.37
N VAL A 91 -7.83 -10.34 -25.65
CA VAL A 91 -7.86 -9.49 -26.84
C VAL A 91 -9.06 -9.85 -27.71
N PHE A 92 -10.02 -8.94 -27.81
CA PHE A 92 -11.27 -9.19 -28.52
C PHE A 92 -11.84 -7.92 -29.17
N ILE A 93 -12.77 -8.14 -30.12
CA ILE A 93 -13.51 -7.07 -30.76
C ILE A 93 -14.78 -6.83 -29.96
N GLN A 94 -15.07 -5.55 -29.70
CA GLN A 94 -16.32 -5.09 -29.10
C GLN A 94 -17.03 -4.12 -30.05
N GLU A 95 -18.31 -4.35 -30.28
CA GLU A 95 -19.14 -3.41 -31.04
C GLU A 95 -19.85 -2.43 -30.08
N ILE A 96 -19.74 -1.15 -30.42
CA ILE A 96 -20.39 -0.05 -29.69
C ILE A 96 -21.02 0.90 -30.71
N ASN A 97 -22.33 1.02 -30.69
CA ASN A 97 -23.10 1.89 -31.61
C ASN A 97 -22.76 1.69 -33.09
N GLY A 98 -22.59 0.42 -33.52
CA GLY A 98 -22.25 0.06 -34.89
C GLY A 98 -20.79 0.33 -35.29
N LYS A 99 -19.92 0.61 -34.33
CA LYS A 99 -18.46 0.79 -34.49
C LYS A 99 -17.70 -0.32 -33.80
N SER A 100 -16.81 -0.98 -34.52
CA SER A 100 -15.96 -2.02 -33.96
C SER A 100 -14.70 -1.40 -33.35
N ILE A 101 -14.41 -1.75 -32.10
CA ILE A 101 -13.19 -1.39 -31.37
C ILE A 101 -12.46 -2.67 -30.95
N VAL A 102 -11.17 -2.59 -30.67
CA VAL A 102 -10.41 -3.70 -30.08
C VAL A 102 -10.15 -3.40 -28.61
N VAL A 103 -10.46 -4.36 -27.75
CA VAL A 103 -10.22 -4.33 -26.32
C VAL A 103 -9.05 -5.24 -26.00
N ILE A 104 -8.06 -4.73 -25.26
CA ILE A 104 -6.91 -5.48 -24.76
C ILE A 104 -6.89 -5.38 -23.25
N ASN A 105 -7.22 -6.46 -22.55
CA ASN A 105 -7.12 -6.57 -21.10
C ASN A 105 -5.69 -6.96 -20.74
N VAL A 106 -4.93 -6.07 -20.16
CA VAL A 106 -3.58 -6.35 -19.69
C VAL A 106 -3.64 -6.65 -18.19
N PRO A 107 -3.45 -7.92 -17.78
CA PRO A 107 -3.41 -8.25 -16.37
C PRO A 107 -2.13 -7.69 -15.71
N ARG A 108 -2.15 -7.51 -14.40
CA ARG A 108 -0.92 -7.30 -13.66
C ARG A 108 -0.03 -8.54 -13.78
N ALA A 109 1.23 -8.37 -14.20
CA ALA A 109 2.17 -9.46 -14.27
C ALA A 109 2.43 -10.07 -12.89
N GLN A 110 2.44 -11.39 -12.81
CA GLN A 110 2.95 -12.07 -11.62
C GLN A 110 4.40 -11.65 -11.37
N ARG A 111 4.81 -11.59 -10.11
CA ARG A 111 6.14 -11.10 -9.73
C ARG A 111 7.30 -11.78 -10.46
N PHE A 112 7.16 -13.08 -10.76
CA PHE A 112 8.17 -13.88 -11.47
C PHE A 112 8.42 -13.43 -12.91
N TYR A 113 7.47 -12.73 -13.52
CA TYR A 113 7.56 -12.22 -14.88
C TYR A 113 8.03 -10.76 -14.94
N LYS A 114 8.14 -10.09 -13.78
CA LYS A 114 8.62 -8.70 -13.71
C LYS A 114 10.15 -8.65 -13.72
N PRO A 115 10.74 -7.63 -14.38
CA PRO A 115 10.08 -6.57 -15.13
C PRO A 115 9.58 -7.04 -16.50
N VAL A 116 8.40 -6.57 -16.92
CA VAL A 116 7.93 -6.64 -18.28
C VAL A 116 8.51 -5.42 -19.03
N TYR A 117 9.35 -5.64 -20.03
CA TYR A 117 10.05 -4.56 -20.74
C TYR A 117 10.02 -4.72 -22.25
N ILE A 118 10.27 -3.63 -22.95
CA ILE A 118 10.25 -3.55 -24.41
C ILE A 118 11.66 -3.33 -24.99
N ASN A 119 11.82 -3.62 -26.29
CA ASN A 119 13.02 -3.33 -27.08
C ASN A 119 14.31 -3.97 -26.54
N GLY A 120 14.23 -5.11 -25.87
CA GLY A 120 15.39 -5.90 -25.41
C GLY A 120 16.24 -5.29 -24.29
N ASN A 121 15.88 -4.11 -23.78
CA ASN A 121 16.64 -3.43 -22.72
C ASN A 121 15.75 -3.13 -21.49
N PRO A 122 15.96 -3.81 -20.35
CA PRO A 122 15.14 -3.59 -19.17
C PRO A 122 15.34 -2.18 -18.55
N VAL A 123 16.49 -1.56 -18.69
CA VAL A 123 16.77 -0.24 -18.09
C VAL A 123 15.98 0.88 -18.79
N SER A 124 15.91 0.82 -20.13
CA SER A 124 15.21 1.84 -20.94
C SER A 124 13.86 1.37 -21.47
N GLY A 125 13.47 0.13 -21.24
CA GLY A 125 12.24 -0.46 -21.77
C GLY A 125 11.21 -0.83 -20.71
N THR A 126 11.50 -0.66 -19.42
CA THR A 126 10.55 -0.94 -18.35
C THR A 126 9.79 0.32 -17.97
N TYR A 127 8.46 0.21 -18.00
CA TYR A 127 7.56 1.31 -17.68
C TYR A 127 6.66 0.97 -16.51
N ARG A 128 6.21 2.00 -15.80
CA ARG A 128 5.15 1.93 -14.80
C ARG A 128 4.07 2.97 -15.10
N ARG A 129 2.85 2.69 -14.67
CA ARG A 129 1.73 3.62 -14.78
C ARG A 129 1.66 4.52 -13.56
N ASN A 130 1.57 5.84 -13.79
CA ASN A 130 1.28 6.81 -12.75
C ASN A 130 0.27 7.83 -13.31
N GLY A 131 -0.96 7.84 -12.76
CA GLY A 131 -2.06 8.59 -13.33
C GLY A 131 -2.38 8.15 -14.78
N GLU A 132 -2.38 9.09 -15.70
CA GLU A 132 -2.65 8.87 -17.14
C GLU A 132 -1.35 8.59 -17.95
N GLY A 133 -0.17 8.60 -17.32
CA GLY A 133 1.11 8.52 -18.02
C GLY A 133 1.88 7.21 -17.80
N ASP A 134 2.65 6.84 -18.83
CA ASP A 134 3.60 5.73 -18.82
C ASP A 134 5.01 6.29 -18.60
N TYR A 135 5.64 5.94 -17.48
CA TYR A 135 6.94 6.49 -17.06
C TYR A 135 7.97 5.39 -16.93
N HIS A 136 9.20 5.68 -17.32
CA HIS A 136 10.32 4.78 -17.08
C HIS A 136 10.50 4.52 -15.60
N VAL A 137 10.72 3.27 -15.24
CA VAL A 137 11.14 2.92 -13.87
C VAL A 137 12.59 3.38 -13.65
N ASN A 138 12.90 3.77 -12.43
CA ASN A 138 14.26 4.09 -12.06
C ASN A 138 15.07 2.80 -11.76
N ASN A 139 16.40 2.93 -11.64
CA ASN A 139 17.28 1.77 -11.40
C ASN A 139 16.97 1.01 -10.11
N GLU A 140 16.41 1.65 -9.12
CA GLU A 140 16.09 1.01 -7.84
C GLU A 140 14.80 0.22 -7.92
N GLU A 141 13.76 0.78 -8.55
CA GLU A 141 12.53 0.06 -8.86
C GLU A 141 12.82 -1.17 -9.73
N LEU A 142 13.72 -1.04 -10.70
CA LEU A 142 14.14 -2.16 -11.52
C LEU A 142 14.84 -3.25 -10.69
N LYS A 143 15.75 -2.87 -9.79
CA LYS A 143 16.39 -3.80 -8.85
C LYS A 143 15.38 -4.46 -7.91
N GLU A 144 14.38 -3.71 -7.45
CA GLU A 144 13.28 -4.23 -6.64
C GLU A 144 12.49 -5.29 -7.42
N MET A 145 12.11 -5.02 -8.68
CA MET A 145 11.41 -5.99 -9.52
C MET A 145 12.20 -7.29 -9.69
N TYR A 146 13.50 -7.21 -9.97
CA TYR A 146 14.37 -8.40 -10.06
C TYR A 146 14.49 -9.14 -8.73
N ARG A 147 14.59 -8.42 -7.62
CA ARG A 147 14.65 -9.01 -6.28
C ARG A 147 13.34 -9.76 -5.98
N GLU A 148 12.20 -9.15 -6.29
CA GLU A 148 10.89 -9.74 -6.10
C GLU A 148 10.62 -10.93 -7.05
N ALA A 149 11.20 -10.94 -8.24
CA ALA A 149 11.10 -12.05 -9.18
C ALA A 149 11.81 -13.32 -8.69
N ASN A 150 12.70 -13.22 -7.70
CA ASN A 150 13.42 -14.37 -7.19
C ASN A 150 12.46 -15.38 -6.54
N VAL A 151 12.63 -16.67 -6.88
CA VAL A 151 11.82 -17.77 -6.31
C VAL A 151 12.10 -17.96 -4.83
N LYS A 152 13.38 -17.81 -4.43
CA LYS A 152 13.77 -17.93 -3.01
C LYS A 152 13.44 -16.63 -2.27
N ALA A 153 12.79 -16.75 -1.12
CA ALA A 153 12.59 -15.61 -0.24
C ALA A 153 13.94 -15.00 0.18
N GLN A 154 14.01 -13.67 0.21
CA GLN A 154 15.26 -12.96 0.51
C GLN A 154 15.69 -13.13 1.97
N ASP A 155 14.75 -13.43 2.84
CA ASP A 155 14.99 -13.59 4.28
C ASP A 155 15.73 -14.88 4.66
N ILE A 156 15.83 -15.87 3.73
CA ILE A 156 16.61 -17.10 3.96
C ILE A 156 18.13 -16.92 3.73
N MET A 157 18.53 -15.80 3.13
CA MET A 157 19.93 -15.58 2.76
C MET A 157 20.83 -15.51 4.00
N ILE A 158 21.92 -16.28 3.98
CA ILE A 158 22.95 -16.31 5.02
C ILE A 158 23.80 -15.03 4.92
N ILE A 159 24.12 -14.43 6.06
CA ILE A 159 24.93 -13.20 6.16
C ILE A 159 26.32 -13.60 6.69
N GLU A 160 27.18 -14.08 5.80
CA GLU A 160 28.51 -14.59 6.16
C GLU A 160 29.43 -13.57 6.85
N ALA A 161 29.16 -12.27 6.66
CA ALA A 161 29.91 -11.21 7.33
C ALA A 161 29.54 -10.99 8.80
N MET A 162 28.62 -11.79 9.35
CA MET A 162 28.10 -11.65 10.72
C MET A 162 28.15 -12.99 11.44
N ASP A 163 28.36 -12.94 12.75
CA ASP A 163 28.34 -14.09 13.64
C ASP A 163 27.00 -14.16 14.41
N THR A 164 26.58 -15.36 14.82
CA THR A 164 25.35 -15.56 15.58
C THR A 164 25.39 -14.95 16.98
N SER A 165 26.56 -14.61 17.52
CA SER A 165 26.70 -13.87 18.78
C SER A 165 26.12 -12.46 18.75
N LEU A 166 25.86 -11.88 17.54
CA LEU A 166 25.18 -10.61 17.36
C LEU A 166 23.65 -10.71 17.56
N LEU A 167 23.11 -11.90 17.75
CA LEU A 167 21.70 -12.09 18.04
C LEU A 167 21.41 -11.89 19.53
N CYS A 168 20.30 -11.22 19.84
CA CYS A 168 19.88 -10.90 21.20
C CYS A 168 19.43 -12.17 21.95
N SER A 169 20.19 -12.58 22.94
CA SER A 169 19.90 -13.77 23.75
C SER A 169 18.56 -13.69 24.47
N ASP A 170 18.18 -12.48 24.94
CA ASP A 170 16.89 -12.28 25.63
C ASP A 170 15.70 -12.49 24.70
N SER A 171 15.78 -12.01 23.47
CA SER A 171 14.75 -12.23 22.45
C SER A 171 14.65 -13.72 22.09
N ILE A 172 15.80 -14.42 21.93
CA ILE A 172 15.84 -15.87 21.66
C ILE A 172 15.22 -16.65 22.83
N ASN A 173 15.61 -16.35 24.06
CA ASN A 173 15.08 -17.01 25.24
C ASN A 173 13.56 -16.79 25.41
N SER A 174 13.11 -15.57 25.22
CA SER A 174 11.68 -15.24 25.23
C SER A 174 10.92 -15.99 24.14
N TYR A 175 11.47 -16.08 22.93
CA TYR A 175 10.89 -16.84 21.83
C TYR A 175 10.79 -18.33 22.16
N ARG A 176 11.85 -18.95 22.70
CA ARG A 176 11.85 -20.37 23.12
C ARG A 176 10.82 -20.64 24.20
N GLN A 177 10.66 -19.75 25.18
CA GLN A 177 9.64 -19.89 26.21
C GLN A 177 8.22 -19.84 25.61
N ARG A 178 7.96 -18.91 24.69
CA ARG A 178 6.66 -18.83 23.99
C ARG A 178 6.40 -20.09 23.16
N MET A 179 7.40 -20.56 22.42
CA MET A 179 7.28 -21.79 21.65
C MET A 179 6.97 -23.01 22.54
N LYS A 180 7.58 -23.10 23.72
CA LYS A 180 7.28 -24.14 24.70
C LYS A 180 5.83 -24.08 25.23
N LEU A 181 5.31 -22.86 25.43
CA LEU A 181 3.92 -22.66 25.85
C LEU A 181 2.92 -22.98 24.74
N SER A 182 3.21 -22.56 23.51
CA SER A 182 2.37 -22.81 22.33
C SER A 182 2.40 -24.27 21.88
N ARG A 183 3.54 -24.97 22.06
CA ARG A 183 3.80 -26.35 21.58
C ARG A 183 4.52 -27.16 22.63
N PRO A 184 3.85 -27.51 23.75
CA PRO A 184 4.47 -28.30 24.83
C PRO A 184 5.02 -29.63 24.32
N GLY A 185 6.25 -29.98 24.71
CA GLY A 185 6.91 -31.21 24.30
C GLY A 185 7.41 -31.23 22.84
N HIS A 186 7.55 -30.09 22.21
CA HIS A 186 8.12 -30.00 20.86
C HIS A 186 9.57 -30.53 20.83
N ILE A 187 9.91 -31.30 19.81
CA ILE A 187 11.22 -31.98 19.65
C ILE A 187 12.43 -31.02 19.65
N TRP A 188 12.24 -29.73 19.48
CA TRP A 188 13.30 -28.73 19.52
C TRP A 188 13.48 -28.09 20.90
N GLU A 189 12.69 -28.45 21.90
CA GLU A 189 12.72 -27.82 23.22
C GLU A 189 14.09 -27.97 23.92
N GLY A 190 14.73 -29.14 23.79
CA GLY A 190 16.01 -29.47 24.42
C GLY A 190 17.25 -29.17 23.54
N LEU A 191 17.11 -28.55 22.35
CA LEU A 191 18.24 -28.29 21.49
C LEU A 191 19.11 -27.11 22.01
N SER A 192 20.42 -27.15 21.73
CA SER A 192 21.29 -25.98 21.92
C SER A 192 20.80 -24.81 21.06
N ASP A 193 21.19 -23.58 21.43
CA ASP A 193 20.74 -22.39 20.69
C ASP A 193 21.19 -22.42 19.23
N GLU A 194 22.40 -22.85 18.94
CA GLU A 194 22.89 -22.96 17.55
C GLU A 194 22.01 -23.91 16.71
N VAL A 195 21.76 -25.11 17.23
CA VAL A 195 20.95 -26.11 16.52
C VAL A 195 19.49 -25.64 16.41
N PHE A 196 18.99 -25.02 17.47
CA PHE A 196 17.65 -24.43 17.46
C PHE A 196 17.51 -23.36 16.40
N LEU A 197 18.43 -22.39 16.34
CA LEU A 197 18.44 -21.31 15.35
C LEU A 197 18.55 -21.83 13.90
N MET A 198 19.36 -22.88 13.67
CA MET A 198 19.43 -23.54 12.37
C MET A 198 18.11 -24.20 11.98
N LYS A 199 17.48 -24.95 12.88
CA LYS A 199 16.18 -25.61 12.64
C LYS A 199 15.07 -24.58 12.39
N LEU A 200 15.13 -23.47 13.10
CA LEU A 200 14.21 -22.36 12.96
C LEU A 200 14.36 -21.67 11.59
N GLY A 201 15.56 -21.69 11.03
CA GLY A 201 15.95 -20.94 9.83
C GLY A 201 16.52 -19.56 10.16
N ALA A 202 16.81 -19.29 11.44
CA ALA A 202 17.45 -18.07 11.90
C ALA A 202 18.96 -18.06 11.67
N ALA A 203 19.58 -19.23 11.49
CA ALA A 203 20.98 -19.40 11.16
C ALA A 203 21.16 -20.45 10.07
N GLY A 204 22.31 -20.47 9.44
CA GLY A 204 22.70 -21.44 8.43
C GLY A 204 24.23 -21.57 8.34
N ILE A 205 24.70 -22.61 7.65
CA ILE A 205 26.12 -22.86 7.44
C ILE A 205 26.56 -22.07 6.19
N GLY A 206 27.52 -21.16 6.36
CA GLY A 206 28.13 -20.40 5.27
C GLY A 206 29.11 -21.21 4.42
N ALA A 207 29.65 -20.58 3.37
CA ALA A 207 30.65 -21.20 2.50
C ALA A 207 31.97 -21.50 3.24
N ASP A 208 32.26 -20.78 4.33
CA ASP A 208 33.39 -21.01 5.23
C ASP A 208 33.21 -22.18 6.22
N GLY A 209 32.04 -22.84 6.17
CA GLY A 209 31.65 -23.94 7.05
C GLY A 209 31.23 -23.54 8.47
N LYS A 210 31.14 -22.24 8.76
CA LYS A 210 30.67 -21.71 10.05
C LYS A 210 29.17 -21.40 10.05
N ILE A 211 28.63 -21.24 11.25
CA ILE A 211 27.23 -20.88 11.45
C ILE A 211 27.11 -19.36 11.46
N HIS A 212 26.28 -18.83 10.58
CA HIS A 212 26.00 -17.42 10.44
C HIS A 212 24.50 -17.14 10.54
N PRO A 213 24.07 -15.94 10.97
CA PRO A 213 22.66 -15.59 10.94
C PRO A 213 22.13 -15.53 9.50
N THR A 214 20.91 -15.93 9.30
CA THR A 214 20.16 -15.59 8.08
C THR A 214 19.62 -14.16 8.18
N ALA A 215 19.18 -13.61 7.05
CA ALA A 215 18.49 -12.32 7.05
C ALA A 215 17.25 -12.33 7.96
N ALA A 216 16.46 -13.43 7.97
CA ALA A 216 15.35 -13.61 8.90
C ALA A 216 15.80 -13.68 10.36
N GLY A 217 16.87 -14.41 10.66
CA GLY A 217 17.42 -14.49 12.01
C GLY A 217 17.89 -13.16 12.55
N LEU A 218 18.60 -12.38 11.70
CA LEU A 218 19.03 -11.04 12.05
C LEU A 218 17.84 -10.08 12.28
N LEU A 219 16.83 -10.09 11.41
CA LEU A 219 15.61 -9.29 11.59
C LEU A 219 14.84 -9.68 12.85
N MET A 220 14.72 -10.99 13.12
CA MET A 220 13.92 -11.51 14.23
C MET A 220 14.59 -11.32 15.59
N PHE A 221 15.92 -11.44 15.67
CA PHE A 221 16.66 -11.51 16.94
C PHE A 221 17.88 -10.59 17.02
N GLY A 222 18.26 -9.87 15.94
CA GLY A 222 19.40 -8.97 15.99
C GLY A 222 19.15 -7.74 16.86
N TYR A 223 20.22 -7.01 17.18
CA TYR A 223 20.09 -5.64 17.66
C TYR A 223 19.95 -4.69 16.48
N GLU A 224 19.22 -3.59 16.64
CA GLU A 224 18.97 -2.61 15.58
C GLU A 224 20.29 -2.14 14.94
N SER A 225 21.35 -1.87 15.73
CA SER A 225 22.66 -1.48 15.25
C SER A 225 23.31 -2.47 14.27
N ASP A 226 23.00 -3.77 14.40
CA ASP A 226 23.50 -4.80 13.50
C ASP A 226 22.54 -5.03 12.33
N ILE A 227 21.23 -4.91 12.56
CA ILE A 227 20.22 -5.00 11.50
C ILE A 227 20.46 -3.93 10.44
N VAL A 228 20.71 -2.68 10.81
CA VAL A 228 20.97 -1.57 9.86
C VAL A 228 22.23 -1.76 9.03
N ARG A 229 23.20 -2.56 9.48
CA ARG A 229 24.39 -2.91 8.67
C ARG A 229 24.02 -3.71 7.42
N LYS A 230 22.96 -4.53 7.50
CA LYS A 230 22.45 -5.33 6.37
C LYS A 230 21.29 -4.63 5.66
N PHE A 231 20.44 -3.94 6.41
CA PHE A 231 19.23 -3.24 5.95
C PHE A 231 19.33 -1.75 6.32
N PRO A 232 20.05 -0.93 5.53
CA PRO A 232 20.38 0.45 5.92
C PRO A 232 19.19 1.36 6.19
N ASN A 233 18.02 1.04 5.64
CA ASN A 233 16.78 1.80 5.83
C ASN A 233 15.81 1.11 6.81
N TYR A 234 16.30 0.11 7.55
CA TYR A 234 15.48 -0.57 8.55
C TYR A 234 15.00 0.43 9.59
N PHE A 235 13.70 0.48 9.75
CA PHE A 235 13.05 1.33 10.74
C PHE A 235 11.67 0.76 11.06
N LEU A 236 11.41 0.52 12.34
CA LEU A 236 10.11 0.12 12.86
C LEU A 236 9.59 1.26 13.73
N ASP A 237 8.37 1.71 13.48
CA ASP A 237 7.80 2.87 14.16
C ASP A 237 6.32 2.62 14.48
N TYR A 238 5.97 2.68 15.76
CA TYR A 238 4.61 2.70 16.24
C TYR A 238 4.33 4.07 16.85
N ARG A 239 3.16 4.63 16.58
CA ARG A 239 2.71 5.93 17.08
C ARG A 239 1.25 5.88 17.50
N GLU A 240 0.94 6.59 18.57
CA GLU A 240 -0.43 6.94 18.95
C GLU A 240 -0.71 8.40 18.62
N ASP A 241 -1.70 8.65 17.76
CA ASP A 241 -2.12 9.99 17.32
C ASP A 241 -3.61 10.17 17.62
N TYR A 242 -3.89 10.62 18.85
CA TYR A 242 -5.27 10.84 19.32
C TYR A 242 -5.73 12.29 19.22
N ASP A 243 -4.80 13.23 19.10
CA ASP A 243 -5.10 14.65 19.05
C ASP A 243 -4.11 15.38 18.12
N ASN A 244 -4.64 16.05 17.10
CA ASN A 244 -3.85 16.86 16.15
C ASN A 244 -3.09 18.03 16.82
N SER A 245 -3.21 18.21 18.12
CA SER A 245 -2.54 19.27 18.89
C SER A 245 -1.15 18.87 19.40
N THR A 246 -0.91 17.57 19.60
CA THR A 246 0.36 16.98 20.00
C THR A 246 0.92 16.12 18.88
N ARG A 247 2.24 16.07 18.76
CA ARG A 247 2.89 15.34 17.68
C ARG A 247 2.61 13.83 17.73
N TRP A 248 2.52 13.25 18.91
CA TRP A 248 2.06 11.89 19.27
C TRP A 248 1.94 11.78 20.79
N THR A 249 1.05 10.92 21.27
CA THR A 249 0.85 10.66 22.70
C THR A 249 1.76 9.54 23.21
N ASP A 250 2.09 8.57 22.34
CA ASP A 250 3.03 7.49 22.63
C ASP A 250 3.77 7.06 21.36
N ARG A 251 4.99 6.53 21.52
CA ARG A 251 5.81 6.09 20.40
C ARG A 251 6.76 4.95 20.79
N ILE A 252 6.88 3.95 19.91
CA ILE A 252 7.88 2.89 19.98
C ILE A 252 8.64 2.89 18.64
N GLN A 253 9.94 3.15 18.68
CA GLN A 253 10.79 3.15 17.49
C GLN A 253 12.01 2.23 17.66
N SER A 254 12.40 1.53 16.58
CA SER A 254 13.52 0.60 16.63
C SER A 254 14.87 1.25 16.98
N SER A 255 15.05 2.52 16.61
CA SER A 255 16.30 3.28 16.81
C SER A 255 16.34 4.05 18.14
N SER A 256 15.45 3.76 19.13
CA SER A 256 15.46 4.47 20.42
C SER A 256 16.64 4.08 21.32
N GLY A 257 17.19 2.88 21.15
CA GLY A 257 18.25 2.34 22.01
C GLY A 257 17.76 1.74 23.33
N ASP A 258 16.46 1.82 23.64
CA ASP A 258 15.87 1.33 24.91
C ASP A 258 15.59 -0.18 24.92
N TRP A 259 15.69 -0.82 23.77
CA TRP A 259 15.38 -2.22 23.55
C TRP A 259 16.13 -2.75 22.32
N SER A 260 16.03 -4.04 22.00
CA SER A 260 16.76 -4.66 20.91
C SER A 260 16.54 -4.00 19.53
N GLY A 261 15.37 -3.43 19.29
CA GLY A 261 14.99 -2.86 18.00
C GLY A 261 14.59 -3.90 16.94
N ASN A 262 14.56 -5.20 17.28
CA ASN A 262 14.25 -6.27 16.34
C ASN A 262 12.74 -6.47 16.13
N VAL A 263 12.39 -7.26 15.12
CA VAL A 263 11.01 -7.54 14.72
C VAL A 263 10.22 -8.28 15.80
N TYR A 264 10.85 -9.23 16.53
CA TYR A 264 10.20 -10.01 17.56
C TYR A 264 9.73 -9.12 18.72
N ASP A 265 10.62 -8.34 19.28
CA ASP A 265 10.30 -7.46 20.40
C ASP A 265 9.35 -6.34 19.97
N PHE A 266 9.49 -5.81 18.75
CA PHE A 266 8.55 -4.84 18.19
C PHE A 266 7.13 -5.39 18.15
N TYR A 267 6.96 -6.61 17.61
CA TYR A 267 5.65 -7.24 17.53
C TYR A 267 4.93 -7.25 18.87
N PHE A 268 5.58 -7.75 19.93
CA PHE A 268 4.93 -7.88 21.25
C PHE A 268 4.72 -6.52 21.93
N ARG A 269 5.65 -5.60 21.79
CA ARG A 269 5.49 -4.23 22.33
C ARG A 269 4.32 -3.51 21.69
N VAL A 270 4.22 -3.56 20.38
CA VAL A 270 3.15 -2.90 19.62
C VAL A 270 1.81 -3.59 19.84
N TYR A 271 1.77 -4.92 19.83
CA TYR A 271 0.54 -5.66 20.08
C TYR A 271 -0.06 -5.31 21.45
N ASN A 272 0.77 -5.26 22.49
CA ASN A 272 0.32 -4.85 23.84
C ASN A 272 -0.28 -3.45 23.85
N LYS A 273 0.23 -2.50 23.05
CA LYS A 273 -0.34 -1.16 22.88
C LYS A 273 -1.63 -1.16 22.05
N LEU A 274 -1.67 -1.95 21.00
CA LEU A 274 -2.84 -2.05 20.14
C LEU A 274 -4.06 -2.65 20.87
N GLN A 275 -3.84 -3.57 21.82
CA GLN A 275 -4.92 -4.15 22.62
C GLN A 275 -5.58 -3.16 23.60
N GLN A 276 -4.84 -2.13 24.05
CA GLN A 276 -5.36 -1.16 24.99
C GLN A 276 -6.42 -0.28 24.33
N ASP A 277 -7.48 0.06 25.08
CA ASP A 277 -8.54 1.00 24.68
C ASP A 277 -9.43 0.61 23.49
N ILE A 278 -9.32 -0.63 22.98
CA ILE A 278 -10.28 -1.11 22.01
C ILE A 278 -11.56 -1.50 22.75
N LYS A 279 -12.59 -0.67 22.62
CA LYS A 279 -13.93 -0.90 23.19
C LYS A 279 -14.64 -2.02 22.42
N VAL A 280 -14.25 -3.25 22.62
CA VAL A 280 -14.98 -4.42 22.11
C VAL A 280 -15.83 -4.95 23.26
N PRO A 281 -17.14 -5.29 23.03
CA PRO A 281 -17.94 -5.94 24.04
C PRO A 281 -17.24 -7.24 24.47
N PHE A 282 -16.89 -7.34 25.75
CA PHE A 282 -16.30 -8.56 26.29
C PHE A 282 -17.34 -9.69 26.26
N LYS A 283 -16.91 -10.91 25.91
CA LYS A 283 -17.70 -12.12 26.11
C LYS A 283 -17.33 -12.72 27.45
N LEU A 284 -18.36 -13.16 28.18
CA LEU A 284 -18.19 -14.04 29.33
C LEU A 284 -18.41 -15.46 28.84
N GLU A 285 -17.43 -16.34 28.98
CA GLU A 285 -17.66 -17.78 28.93
C GLU A 285 -17.72 -18.32 30.36
N GLY A 286 -18.93 -18.59 30.80
CA GLY A 286 -19.19 -18.89 32.22
C GLY A 286 -18.91 -17.67 33.10
N ASN A 287 -18.05 -17.83 34.11
CA ASN A 287 -17.63 -16.77 35.03
C ASN A 287 -16.24 -16.17 34.67
N MET A 288 -15.65 -16.55 33.56
CA MET A 288 -14.34 -16.05 33.14
C MET A 288 -14.48 -15.01 32.03
N ARG A 289 -13.79 -13.89 32.22
CA ARG A 289 -13.63 -12.84 31.21
C ARG A 289 -12.64 -13.33 30.15
N ILE A 290 -13.06 -13.36 28.88
CA ILE A 290 -12.15 -13.61 27.75
C ILE A 290 -11.58 -12.27 27.35
N ASP A 291 -10.31 -12.05 27.64
CA ASP A 291 -9.59 -10.82 27.26
C ASP A 291 -9.14 -10.85 25.78
N ASP A 292 -9.00 -12.04 25.17
CA ASP A 292 -8.63 -12.21 23.75
C ASP A 292 -9.88 -12.34 22.88
N THR A 293 -10.43 -11.19 22.49
CA THR A 293 -11.62 -11.14 21.64
C THR A 293 -11.26 -11.40 20.17
N PRO A 294 -12.21 -11.76 19.29
CA PRO A 294 -11.97 -11.93 17.86
C PRO A 294 -11.29 -10.72 17.21
N VAL A 295 -11.61 -9.47 17.65
CA VAL A 295 -10.94 -8.27 17.16
C VAL A 295 -9.46 -8.24 17.53
N HIS A 296 -9.11 -8.63 18.75
CA HIS A 296 -7.71 -8.72 19.17
C HIS A 296 -6.93 -9.76 18.35
N MET A 297 -7.55 -10.91 18.08
CA MET A 297 -6.95 -11.93 17.19
C MET A 297 -6.73 -11.40 15.77
N ALA A 298 -7.70 -10.69 15.22
CA ALA A 298 -7.56 -10.11 13.88
C ALA A 298 -6.50 -8.99 13.81
N ILE A 299 -6.35 -8.17 14.87
CA ILE A 299 -5.29 -7.16 14.96
C ILE A 299 -3.92 -7.82 15.05
N ARG A 300 -3.80 -8.91 15.84
CA ARG A 300 -2.59 -9.73 15.95
C ARG A 300 -2.17 -10.29 14.59
N GLU A 301 -3.12 -10.81 13.83
CA GLU A 301 -2.92 -11.29 12.47
C GLU A 301 -2.51 -10.18 11.51
N ALA A 302 -3.19 -9.03 11.56
CA ALA A 302 -2.89 -7.88 10.72
C ALA A 302 -1.46 -7.33 10.97
N LEU A 303 -1.02 -7.26 12.24
CA LEU A 303 0.33 -6.83 12.60
C LEU A 303 1.38 -7.83 12.12
N ALA A 304 1.14 -9.13 12.29
CA ALA A 304 2.02 -10.18 11.78
C ALA A 304 2.15 -10.11 10.26
N ASN A 305 1.03 -9.99 9.54
CA ASN A 305 1.02 -9.85 8.08
C ASN A 305 1.76 -8.60 7.60
N CYS A 306 1.62 -7.46 8.30
CA CYS A 306 2.35 -6.23 7.99
C CYS A 306 3.87 -6.45 8.09
N ILE A 307 4.34 -7.13 9.13
CA ILE A 307 5.76 -7.46 9.37
C ILE A 307 6.27 -8.47 8.34
N ILE A 308 5.55 -9.57 8.13
CA ILE A 308 5.94 -10.68 7.25
C ILE A 308 6.04 -10.22 5.80
N ASN A 309 5.20 -9.28 5.37
CA ASN A 309 5.18 -8.80 4.00
C ASN A 309 5.98 -7.51 3.73
N ALA A 310 6.68 -6.97 4.74
CA ALA A 310 7.52 -5.78 4.57
C ALA A 310 8.75 -6.06 3.68
N ASP A 311 9.05 -5.16 2.76
CA ASP A 311 10.31 -5.15 2.03
C ASP A 311 11.39 -4.42 2.85
N TYR A 312 12.15 -5.19 3.61
CA TYR A 312 13.24 -4.66 4.45
C TYR A 312 14.43 -4.15 3.65
N TYR A 313 14.53 -4.46 2.35
CA TYR A 313 15.54 -3.89 1.45
C TYR A 313 15.09 -2.55 0.83
N GLY A 314 13.82 -2.17 1.02
CA GLY A 314 13.26 -0.93 0.53
C GLY A 314 13.80 0.30 1.26
N ARG A 315 13.41 1.49 0.78
CA ARG A 315 13.85 2.77 1.36
C ARG A 315 13.00 3.23 2.54
N GLN A 316 11.92 2.56 2.83
CA GLN A 316 10.94 2.97 3.84
C GLN A 316 10.90 1.96 4.98
N GLY A 317 10.68 2.46 6.19
CA GLY A 317 10.41 1.62 7.36
C GLY A 317 8.96 1.15 7.44
N LEU A 318 8.70 0.20 8.33
CA LEU A 318 7.36 -0.24 8.70
C LEU A 318 6.79 0.75 9.72
N VAL A 319 5.54 1.18 9.51
CA VAL A 319 4.88 2.17 10.36
C VAL A 319 3.51 1.67 10.79
N VAL A 320 3.24 1.68 12.09
CA VAL A 320 1.93 1.41 12.67
C VAL A 320 1.44 2.66 13.39
N ILE A 321 0.23 3.12 13.04
CA ILE A 321 -0.37 4.29 13.66
C ILE A 321 -1.71 3.90 14.26
N LYS A 322 -1.90 4.16 15.55
CA LYS A 322 -3.18 4.04 16.24
C LYS A 322 -3.76 5.42 16.41
N THR A 323 -4.92 5.64 15.84
CA THR A 323 -5.70 6.87 16.02
C THR A 323 -6.92 6.60 16.89
N LYS A 324 -7.70 7.62 17.15
CA LYS A 324 -8.99 7.49 17.86
C LYS A 324 -9.99 6.59 17.12
N ASP A 325 -9.91 6.57 15.77
CA ASP A 325 -10.94 5.99 14.91
C ASP A 325 -10.45 4.81 14.06
N SER A 326 -9.14 4.56 14.04
CA SER A 326 -8.55 3.53 13.18
C SER A 326 -7.15 3.10 13.61
N ILE A 327 -6.75 1.91 13.16
CA ILE A 327 -5.38 1.41 13.19
C ILE A 327 -4.90 1.34 11.75
N LEU A 328 -3.75 1.94 11.46
CA LEU A 328 -3.09 1.93 10.17
C LEU A 328 -1.81 1.09 10.27
N LEU A 329 -1.73 0.04 9.48
CA LEU A 329 -0.54 -0.82 9.40
C LEU A 329 0.08 -0.66 8.00
N SER A 330 1.24 -0.04 7.95
CA SER A 330 1.92 0.34 6.71
C SER A 330 3.25 -0.37 6.57
N ASN A 331 3.40 -1.20 5.56
CA ASN A 331 4.65 -1.84 5.22
C ASN A 331 5.17 -1.40 3.84
N PRO A 332 6.50 -1.30 3.65
CA PRO A 332 7.09 -1.04 2.34
C PRO A 332 6.91 -2.24 1.41
N GLY A 333 6.86 -1.95 0.10
CA GLY A 333 6.71 -2.90 -0.99
C GLY A 333 5.27 -3.04 -1.50
N ASP A 334 5.13 -3.79 -2.61
CA ASP A 334 3.88 -4.07 -3.30
C ASP A 334 3.18 -5.32 -2.77
N PHE A 335 1.89 -5.46 -3.09
CA PHE A 335 1.21 -6.75 -3.04
C PHE A 335 1.88 -7.75 -4.00
N ARG A 336 2.15 -8.97 -3.50
CA ARG A 336 2.65 -10.07 -4.34
C ARG A 336 1.54 -10.83 -5.05
N ILE A 337 0.32 -10.75 -4.52
CA ILE A 337 -0.90 -11.36 -5.06
C ILE A 337 -1.94 -10.27 -5.35
N GLU A 338 -2.88 -10.56 -6.22
CA GLU A 338 -4.00 -9.64 -6.46
C GLU A 338 -4.84 -9.46 -5.18
N LEU A 339 -5.28 -8.22 -4.92
CA LEU A 339 -6.01 -7.89 -3.71
C LEU A 339 -7.31 -8.68 -3.56
N ASP A 340 -8.03 -8.91 -4.66
CA ASP A 340 -9.27 -9.69 -4.65
C ASP A 340 -9.00 -11.17 -4.34
N ALA A 341 -7.87 -11.73 -4.84
CA ALA A 341 -7.42 -13.06 -4.46
C ALA A 341 -7.02 -13.13 -2.99
N ALA A 342 -6.36 -12.09 -2.46
CA ALA A 342 -6.03 -12.00 -1.04
C ALA A 342 -7.28 -11.94 -0.16
N LYS A 343 -8.31 -11.21 -0.57
CA LYS A 343 -9.62 -11.13 0.13
C LYS A 343 -10.39 -12.44 0.09
N SER A 344 -10.30 -13.17 -1.02
CA SER A 344 -10.98 -14.47 -1.20
C SER A 344 -10.31 -15.59 -0.41
N GLY A 345 -9.01 -15.46 -0.10
CA GLY A 345 -8.24 -16.45 0.64
C GLY A 345 -7.79 -17.65 -0.18
N GLY A 346 -7.12 -18.62 0.49
CA GLY A 346 -6.67 -19.87 -0.13
C GLY A 346 -5.33 -19.78 -0.87
N TYR A 347 -4.76 -18.58 -1.04
CA TYR A 347 -3.45 -18.36 -1.64
C TYR A 347 -2.59 -17.42 -0.78
N SER A 348 -1.32 -17.76 -0.60
CA SER A 348 -0.37 -16.97 0.19
C SER A 348 1.00 -16.97 -0.49
N ASP A 349 1.57 -15.78 -0.69
CA ASP A 349 2.95 -15.58 -1.20
C ASP A 349 3.67 -14.57 -0.28
N PRO A 350 4.09 -14.99 0.93
CA PRO A 350 4.74 -14.10 1.89
C PRO A 350 6.12 -13.65 1.38
N ARG A 351 6.45 -12.37 1.56
CA ARG A 351 7.77 -11.83 1.17
C ARG A 351 8.88 -12.43 2.02
N ASN A 352 8.64 -12.59 3.32
CA ASN A 352 9.58 -13.12 4.28
C ASN A 352 9.07 -14.46 4.84
N SER A 353 9.21 -15.53 4.05
CA SER A 353 8.63 -16.84 4.38
C SER A 353 9.27 -17.49 5.61
N THR A 354 10.52 -17.14 5.93
CA THR A 354 11.20 -17.62 7.13
C THR A 354 10.69 -16.92 8.38
N LEU A 355 10.50 -15.59 8.32
CA LEU A 355 9.81 -14.86 9.39
C LEU A 355 8.40 -15.40 9.63
N MET A 356 7.64 -15.69 8.56
CA MET A 356 6.33 -16.32 8.69
C MET A 356 6.39 -17.65 9.42
N LYS A 357 7.35 -18.53 9.05
CA LYS A 357 7.58 -19.81 9.77
C LYS A 357 7.85 -19.55 11.25
N MET A 358 8.69 -18.57 11.57
CA MET A 358 9.03 -18.25 12.96
C MET A 358 7.80 -17.79 13.75
N PHE A 359 6.98 -16.90 13.20
CA PHE A 359 5.75 -16.46 13.85
C PHE A 359 4.75 -17.61 14.02
N ASN A 360 4.59 -18.47 13.02
CA ASN A 360 3.67 -19.62 13.10
C ASN A 360 4.07 -20.65 14.17
N LEU A 361 5.37 -20.77 14.47
CA LEU A 361 5.83 -21.70 15.52
C LEU A 361 5.48 -21.24 16.93
N ILE A 362 5.11 -19.99 17.09
CA ILE A 362 4.62 -19.41 18.36
C ILE A 362 3.13 -18.99 18.24
N ASP A 363 2.38 -19.66 17.35
CA ASP A 363 0.95 -19.49 17.09
C ASP A 363 0.53 -18.04 16.74
N ILE A 364 1.37 -17.40 15.94
CA ILE A 364 1.09 -16.06 15.38
C ILE A 364 1.06 -16.16 13.86
N GLY A 365 -0.04 -15.72 13.25
CA GLY A 365 -0.25 -15.82 11.81
C GLY A 365 -0.63 -17.22 11.33
N GLU A 366 -1.23 -17.31 10.16
CA GLU A 366 -1.62 -18.57 9.51
C GLU A 366 -1.02 -18.69 8.11
N ARG A 367 -0.77 -19.94 7.65
CA ARG A 367 -0.20 -20.19 6.32
C ARG A 367 -1.23 -20.34 5.21
N ALA A 368 -2.49 -20.55 5.56
CA ALA A 368 -3.51 -20.97 4.59
C ALA A 368 -4.12 -19.83 3.74
N GLY A 369 -3.57 -18.61 3.82
CA GLY A 369 -4.17 -17.45 3.17
C GLY A 369 -5.52 -17.04 3.75
N SER A 370 -5.80 -17.43 4.99
CA SER A 370 -7.04 -17.13 5.71
C SER A 370 -6.98 -15.81 6.50
N GLY A 371 -5.79 -15.23 6.70
CA GLY A 371 -5.59 -14.07 7.57
C GLY A 371 -6.38 -12.84 7.12
N ILE A 372 -6.27 -12.42 5.87
CA ILE A 372 -7.02 -11.27 5.34
C ILE A 372 -8.53 -11.54 5.34
N PRO A 373 -9.06 -12.66 4.81
CA PRO A 373 -10.49 -12.98 4.89
C PRO A 373 -11.02 -12.98 6.32
N SER A 374 -10.26 -13.54 7.28
CA SER A 374 -10.63 -13.56 8.69
C SER A 374 -10.77 -12.15 9.28
N ILE A 375 -9.86 -11.23 8.94
CA ILE A 375 -9.93 -9.83 9.37
C ILE A 375 -11.25 -9.20 8.87
N TYR A 376 -11.57 -9.32 7.58
CA TYR A 376 -12.80 -8.78 7.00
C TYR A 376 -14.05 -9.37 7.67
N TYR A 377 -14.10 -10.70 7.80
CA TYR A 377 -15.20 -11.41 8.46
C TYR A 377 -15.43 -10.95 9.90
N ILE A 378 -14.35 -10.83 10.68
CA ILE A 378 -14.45 -10.39 12.08
C ILE A 378 -14.95 -8.97 12.17
N TRP A 379 -14.45 -8.05 11.33
CA TRP A 379 -14.90 -6.65 11.30
C TRP A 379 -16.40 -6.54 10.99
N GLU A 380 -16.86 -7.25 9.96
CA GLU A 380 -18.28 -7.33 9.60
C GLU A 380 -19.13 -7.85 10.76
N LYS A 381 -18.73 -8.97 11.39
CA LYS A 381 -19.46 -9.55 12.52
C LYS A 381 -19.53 -8.67 13.76
N GLN A 382 -18.58 -7.76 13.94
CA GLN A 382 -18.58 -6.79 15.03
C GLN A 382 -19.33 -5.49 14.69
N GLY A 383 -19.83 -5.38 13.46
CA GLY A 383 -20.50 -4.18 12.96
C GLY A 383 -19.58 -2.96 12.89
N LEU A 384 -18.27 -3.20 12.70
CA LEU A 384 -17.28 -2.16 12.46
C LEU A 384 -17.26 -1.81 10.97
N ASN A 385 -16.77 -0.61 10.65
CA ASN A 385 -16.60 -0.19 9.27
C ASN A 385 -15.60 -1.11 8.55
N GLU A 386 -15.84 -1.43 7.27
CA GLU A 386 -15.04 -2.36 6.49
C GLU A 386 -13.56 -1.95 6.44
N PRO A 387 -12.62 -2.90 6.70
CA PRO A 387 -11.21 -2.69 6.47
C PRO A 387 -10.91 -2.43 5.00
N TYR A 388 -9.89 -1.65 4.72
CA TYR A 388 -9.48 -1.40 3.35
C TYR A 388 -7.98 -1.20 3.19
N PHE A 389 -7.49 -1.46 1.99
CA PHE A 389 -6.10 -1.24 1.63
C PHE A 389 -5.93 0.05 0.84
N ARG A 390 -4.85 0.76 1.13
CA ARG A 390 -4.32 1.84 0.31
C ARG A 390 -2.96 1.41 -0.21
N GLN A 391 -2.75 1.52 -1.52
CA GLN A 391 -1.46 1.30 -2.16
C GLN A 391 -0.92 2.64 -2.66
N SER A 392 0.35 2.91 -2.36
CA SER A 392 1.11 4.03 -2.88
C SER A 392 2.31 3.48 -3.62
N PHE A 393 2.70 4.12 -4.73
CA PHE A 393 3.87 3.73 -5.51
C PHE A 393 5.04 4.71 -5.30
N GLU A 394 4.77 5.88 -4.75
CA GLU A 394 5.77 6.90 -4.38
C GLU A 394 5.44 7.48 -3.01
N PRO A 395 6.05 6.96 -1.95
CA PRO A 395 6.90 5.76 -1.86
C PRO A 395 6.09 4.46 -2.02
N ASN A 396 6.76 3.39 -2.52
CA ASN A 396 6.13 2.07 -2.68
C ASN A 396 5.76 1.49 -1.31
N ARG A 397 4.46 1.43 -1.02
CA ARG A 397 3.92 1.10 0.30
C ARG A 397 2.49 0.60 0.23
N ILE A 398 2.18 -0.38 1.06
CA ILE A 398 0.83 -0.84 1.33
C ILE A 398 0.43 -0.42 2.75
N THR A 399 -0.79 0.07 2.90
CA THR A 399 -1.37 0.39 4.20
C THR A 399 -2.71 -0.33 4.35
N LEU A 400 -2.79 -1.23 5.32
CA LEU A 400 -4.07 -1.76 5.79
C LEU A 400 -4.65 -0.78 6.81
N VAL A 401 -5.86 -0.32 6.56
CA VAL A 401 -6.63 0.52 7.48
C VAL A 401 -7.71 -0.32 8.12
N LEU A 402 -7.68 -0.41 9.44
CA LEU A 402 -8.65 -1.08 10.30
C LEU A 402 -9.47 -0.01 11.04
N PRO A 403 -10.67 0.39 10.57
CA PRO A 403 -11.52 1.31 11.30
C PRO A 403 -12.02 0.65 12.59
N ILE A 404 -11.93 1.35 13.72
CA ILE A 404 -12.42 0.86 15.04
C ILE A 404 -13.73 1.54 15.46
N THR A 405 -14.40 2.22 14.53
CA THR A 405 -15.68 2.89 14.70
C THR A 405 -16.81 2.14 13.99
N LYS A 406 -18.04 2.33 14.46
CA LYS A 406 -19.27 1.81 13.84
C LYS A 406 -19.93 2.86 12.95
N ASP A 407 -20.74 2.42 11.98
CA ASP A 407 -21.49 3.33 11.08
C ASP A 407 -22.44 4.31 11.81
N ASP A 408 -22.97 3.92 12.97
CA ASP A 408 -23.80 4.81 13.79
C ASP A 408 -22.98 5.94 14.44
N ASP A 409 -21.71 5.70 14.75
CA ASP A 409 -20.80 6.74 15.24
C ASP A 409 -20.42 7.72 14.12
N LYS A 410 -20.37 7.28 12.86
CA LYS A 410 -20.18 8.17 11.71
C LYS A 410 -21.38 9.09 11.49
N LYS A 411 -22.62 8.62 11.67
CA LYS A 411 -23.81 9.50 11.56
C LYS A 411 -23.81 10.61 12.61
N SER A 412 -23.28 10.35 13.80
CA SER A 412 -23.08 11.39 14.82
C SER A 412 -21.83 12.24 14.58
N ALA A 413 -20.72 11.65 14.10
CA ALA A 413 -19.49 12.36 13.74
C ALA A 413 -19.62 13.12 12.42
N ILE A 414 -20.35 12.58 11.42
CA ILE A 414 -20.72 13.27 10.19
C ILE A 414 -21.65 14.45 10.51
N LYS A 415 -22.62 14.32 11.43
CA LYS A 415 -23.43 15.46 11.88
C LYS A 415 -22.59 16.55 12.59
N ILE A 416 -21.48 16.20 13.23
CA ILE A 416 -20.54 17.15 13.86
C ILE A 416 -19.50 17.62 12.83
N GLY A 417 -19.03 16.74 11.97
CA GLY A 417 -18.12 17.03 10.85
C GLY A 417 -18.79 17.82 9.73
N ASP A 418 -20.01 17.46 9.36
CA ASP A 418 -20.83 18.20 8.38
C ASP A 418 -21.24 19.57 8.91
N LYS A 419 -21.52 19.72 10.20
CA LYS A 419 -21.71 21.05 10.78
C LYS A 419 -20.43 21.88 10.77
N LYS A 420 -19.26 21.31 11.05
CA LYS A 420 -17.97 22.03 10.96
C LYS A 420 -17.57 22.28 9.51
N SER A 421 -17.79 21.34 8.61
CA SER A 421 -17.55 21.47 7.17
C SER A 421 -18.55 22.42 6.53
N ALA A 422 -19.83 22.32 6.82
CA ALA A 422 -20.86 23.24 6.37
C ALA A 422 -20.68 24.66 6.92
N ILE A 423 -20.24 24.79 8.19
CA ILE A 423 -19.87 26.10 8.76
C ILE A 423 -18.60 26.66 8.14
N LYS A 424 -17.63 25.81 7.76
CA LYS A 424 -16.42 26.22 7.02
C LYS A 424 -16.78 26.61 5.60
N SER A 425 -17.61 25.83 4.90
CA SER A 425 -18.13 26.13 3.55
C SER A 425 -18.92 27.43 3.56
N ALA A 426 -19.93 27.58 4.40
CA ALA A 426 -20.73 28.79 4.51
C ALA A 426 -19.90 30.08 4.82
N LYS A 427 -18.76 29.95 5.48
CA LYS A 427 -17.85 31.07 5.76
C LYS A 427 -16.93 31.38 4.58
N ILE A 428 -16.53 30.38 3.84
CA ILE A 428 -15.79 30.52 2.58
C ILE A 428 -16.72 31.11 1.52
N ASP A 429 -17.96 30.66 1.44
CA ASP A 429 -18.96 31.16 0.51
C ASP A 429 -19.24 32.66 0.72
N ARG A 430 -19.29 33.12 1.97
CA ARG A 430 -19.39 34.55 2.27
C ARG A 430 -18.18 35.39 1.81
N ILE A 431 -16.99 34.80 1.89
CA ILE A 431 -15.76 35.47 1.38
C ILE A 431 -15.80 35.55 -0.14
N ILE A 432 -16.25 34.49 -0.80
CA ILE A 432 -16.39 34.44 -2.27
C ILE A 432 -17.51 35.39 -2.72
N GLU A 433 -18.66 35.40 -2.04
CA GLU A 433 -19.78 36.33 -2.29
C GLU A 433 -19.32 37.77 -2.25
N TYR A 434 -18.61 38.16 -1.20
CA TYR A 434 -18.06 39.54 -1.13
C TYR A 434 -17.10 39.84 -2.26
N LEU A 435 -16.24 38.92 -2.64
CA LEU A 435 -15.28 39.10 -3.75
C LEU A 435 -15.99 39.07 -5.14
N THR A 436 -17.20 38.49 -5.21
CA THR A 436 -18.02 38.52 -6.43
C THR A 436 -18.66 39.89 -6.63
N ASP A 437 -19.11 40.51 -5.52
CA ASP A 437 -19.74 41.85 -5.55
C ASP A 437 -18.73 42.99 -5.60
N HIS A 438 -17.48 42.71 -5.17
CA HIS A 438 -16.39 43.69 -5.10
C HIS A 438 -15.18 43.17 -5.86
N ALA A 439 -14.75 43.87 -6.87
CA ALA A 439 -13.66 43.45 -7.76
C ALA A 439 -12.36 43.08 -7.01
N GLU A 440 -12.15 43.66 -5.83
CA GLU A 440 -11.00 43.40 -4.96
C GLU A 440 -11.30 43.72 -3.50
N ALA A 441 -10.65 43.03 -2.56
CA ALA A 441 -10.81 43.31 -1.13
C ALA A 441 -9.54 43.01 -0.32
N LYS A 442 -9.40 43.69 0.83
CA LYS A 442 -8.37 43.40 1.84
C LYS A 442 -8.89 42.37 2.85
N ALA A 443 -7.98 41.65 3.50
CA ALA A 443 -8.35 40.68 4.53
C ALA A 443 -9.10 41.31 5.74
N SER A 444 -8.94 42.58 6.00
CA SER A 444 -9.67 43.34 7.03
C SER A 444 -11.14 43.56 6.67
N GLU A 445 -11.43 43.92 5.41
CA GLU A 445 -12.79 44.13 4.91
C GLU A 445 -13.57 42.82 4.87
N LEU A 446 -12.93 41.75 4.42
CA LEU A 446 -13.48 40.41 4.43
C LEU A 446 -13.73 39.89 5.86
N ALA A 447 -12.89 40.28 6.83
CA ALA A 447 -13.08 39.94 8.23
C ALA A 447 -14.31 40.62 8.83
N GLU A 448 -14.50 41.89 8.54
CA GLU A 448 -15.64 42.70 8.96
C GLU A 448 -16.95 42.14 8.37
N TYR A 449 -16.99 41.93 7.05
CA TYR A 449 -18.17 41.38 6.37
C TYR A 449 -18.53 39.96 6.82
N SER A 450 -17.54 39.07 6.95
CA SER A 450 -17.78 37.68 7.34
C SER A 450 -18.01 37.46 8.84
N GLY A 451 -17.76 38.49 9.68
CA GLY A 451 -17.82 38.39 11.13
C GLY A 451 -16.71 37.49 11.73
N LEU A 452 -15.61 37.31 11.03
CA LEU A 452 -14.51 36.44 11.41
C LEU A 452 -13.31 37.25 11.93
N LYS A 453 -12.48 36.63 12.78
CA LYS A 453 -11.19 37.23 13.14
C LYS A 453 -10.28 37.27 11.92
N ALA A 454 -9.55 38.37 11.74
CA ALA A 454 -8.65 38.59 10.60
C ALA A 454 -7.59 37.49 10.38
N SER A 455 -7.15 36.79 11.44
CA SER A 455 -6.26 35.62 11.32
C SER A 455 -6.96 34.48 10.59
N ARG A 456 -8.22 34.20 10.91
CA ARG A 456 -9.00 33.13 10.32
C ARG A 456 -9.34 33.39 8.85
N VAL A 457 -9.62 34.65 8.52
CA VAL A 457 -9.83 35.06 7.12
C VAL A 457 -8.57 34.86 6.29
N ARG A 458 -7.39 35.18 6.84
CA ARG A 458 -6.11 34.93 6.15
C ARG A 458 -5.86 33.44 5.91
N ASP A 459 -6.24 32.56 6.83
CA ASP A 459 -6.14 31.10 6.64
C ASP A 459 -7.03 30.62 5.49
N TYR A 460 -8.27 31.13 5.40
CA TYR A 460 -9.18 30.81 4.30
C TYR A 460 -8.71 31.41 2.96
N LEU A 461 -8.20 32.62 2.94
CA LEU A 461 -7.66 33.26 1.75
C LEU A 461 -6.39 32.54 1.24
N LYS A 462 -5.54 32.05 2.15
CA LYS A 462 -4.38 31.23 1.78
C LYS A 462 -4.82 29.95 1.08
N PHE A 463 -5.81 29.25 1.65
CA PHE A 463 -6.41 28.06 1.05
C PHE A 463 -7.01 28.35 -0.33
N LEU A 464 -7.80 29.43 -0.49
CA LEU A 464 -8.42 29.81 -1.78
C LEU A 464 -7.39 30.23 -2.85
N VAL A 465 -6.25 30.77 -2.44
CA VAL A 465 -5.12 31.08 -3.34
C VAL A 465 -4.41 29.81 -3.76
N GLU A 466 -4.18 28.85 -2.84
CA GLU A 466 -3.58 27.54 -3.14
C GLU A 466 -4.47 26.70 -4.05
N GLU A 467 -5.80 26.78 -3.89
CA GLU A 467 -6.78 26.15 -4.80
C GLU A 467 -6.96 26.90 -6.15
N GLY A 468 -6.37 28.07 -6.28
CA GLY A 468 -6.45 28.84 -7.50
C GLY A 468 -7.79 29.56 -7.75
N THR A 469 -8.69 29.63 -6.76
CA THR A 469 -9.97 30.35 -6.84
C THR A 469 -9.80 31.85 -6.66
N VAL A 470 -8.80 32.27 -5.89
CA VAL A 470 -8.50 33.68 -5.58
C VAL A 470 -7.06 33.98 -5.94
N THR A 471 -6.79 35.20 -6.47
CA THR A 471 -5.44 35.70 -6.66
C THR A 471 -5.12 36.74 -5.59
N ALA A 472 -3.84 36.88 -5.24
CA ALA A 472 -3.39 37.83 -4.24
C ALA A 472 -2.29 38.70 -4.80
N GLU A 473 -2.45 40.02 -4.71
CA GLU A 473 -1.50 41.05 -5.19
C GLU A 473 -1.02 41.90 -4.01
N GLY A 474 0.24 42.33 -4.03
CA GLY A 474 0.84 43.15 -2.98
C GLY A 474 1.38 42.35 -1.79
N SER A 475 1.87 43.06 -0.78
CA SER A 475 2.51 42.48 0.40
C SER A 475 2.01 43.07 1.72
N ASN A 476 2.07 42.29 2.78
CA ASN A 476 1.72 42.68 4.16
C ASN A 476 0.30 43.29 4.31
N ARG A 477 0.17 44.48 4.91
CA ARG A 477 -1.12 45.12 5.18
C ARG A 477 -1.81 45.68 3.92
N ASN A 478 -1.09 45.76 2.79
CA ASN A 478 -1.61 46.25 1.50
C ASN A 478 -1.93 45.09 0.54
N ARG A 479 -1.99 43.86 1.00
CA ARG A 479 -2.32 42.71 0.19
C ARG A 479 -3.81 42.69 -0.16
N ILE A 480 -4.12 42.63 -1.46
CA ILE A 480 -5.45 42.66 -2.03
C ILE A 480 -5.74 41.28 -2.63
N TYR A 481 -6.97 40.85 -2.53
CA TYR A 481 -7.46 39.58 -3.03
C TYR A 481 -8.56 39.80 -4.06
N LYS A 482 -8.51 39.00 -5.14
CA LYS A 482 -9.44 39.07 -6.28
C LYS A 482 -9.87 37.67 -6.67
N LEU A 483 -11.12 37.47 -7.12
CA LEU A 483 -11.49 36.23 -7.77
C LEU A 483 -10.68 36.07 -9.07
N LYS A 484 -10.29 34.84 -9.32
CA LYS A 484 -9.63 34.47 -10.57
C LYS A 484 -10.72 34.36 -11.64
N SER A 485 -10.70 35.22 -12.62
CA SER A 485 -11.57 35.17 -13.81
C SER A 485 -11.31 33.95 -14.68
#